data_8a2b0a155a56eef05dd887be6cd8e771
#
_entry.id   8a2b0a155a56eef05dd887be6cd8e771
#
_cell.length_a   1.000
_cell.length_b   1.000
_cell.length_c   1.000
_cell.angle_alpha   90.00
_cell.angle_beta   90.00
_cell.angle_gamma   90.00
#
_symmetry.space_group_name_H-M   'P 1'
#
loop_
_entity.id
_entity.type
_entity.pdbx_description
1 polymer ?
#
loop_
_entity_poly.entity_id
_entity_poly.type
_entity_poly.pdbx_seq_one_letter_code
_entity_poly.pdbx_strand_id
1 'polypeptide(L)'
;MIVFDNDASTEGLVETISQGGNNLKAGDTGIVYQQYKAGTALANSTTETSLFTGTSIAPQLVGNMAQAAVATSVPIPSIPAGFLALGTGFSGNIYGTIASTGTPTLRVRVVLKNSAGTIVYTLADSTATSLSAITGTTELVVNFDAVCSATGVSGAIIGRIAVTYGTTATANTVIKAVATSGAVDTTQAYSLDVLATWGTASASNTLNTLIGTIGVY
;
A
#
# COMPACT_ATOMS: atom_id res chain seq x y z
N MET A 1 -21.16 -10.03 -20.82
CA MET A 1 -20.01 -9.39 -21.50
C MET A 1 -20.58 -8.55 -22.62
N ILE A 2 -20.52 -7.23 -22.50
CA ILE A 2 -20.89 -6.35 -23.62
C ILE A 2 -19.57 -5.98 -24.28
N VAL A 3 -19.36 -6.48 -25.47
CA VAL A 3 -18.21 -6.10 -26.29
C VAL A 3 -18.71 -5.00 -27.21
N PHE A 4 -18.24 -3.81 -27.03
CA PHE A 4 -18.39 -2.75 -28.01
C PHE A 4 -17.14 -2.79 -28.89
N ASP A 5 -17.20 -3.54 -29.94
CA ASP A 5 -16.26 -3.37 -31.03
C ASP A 5 -16.77 -2.21 -31.88
N ASN A 6 -16.07 -1.12 -31.79
CA ASN A 6 -16.36 0.01 -32.62
C ASN A 6 -15.29 0.13 -33.68
N ASP A 7 -15.38 -0.76 -34.63
CA ASP A 7 -14.61 -0.78 -35.87
C ASP A 7 -13.07 -0.61 -35.76
N ALA A 8 -12.40 -0.79 -36.86
CA ALA A 8 -10.96 -0.81 -37.00
C ALA A 8 -10.25 0.54 -36.82
N SER A 9 -10.92 1.54 -36.29
CA SER A 9 -10.31 2.81 -35.98
C SER A 9 -10.10 2.91 -34.47
N THR A 10 -9.18 2.34 -33.90
CA THR A 10 -8.52 2.65 -32.61
C THR A 10 -9.31 3.38 -31.51
N GLU A 11 -10.57 3.70 -31.71
CA GLU A 11 -11.44 4.36 -30.75
C GLU A 11 -12.38 3.35 -30.10
N GLY A 12 -12.22 3.18 -28.80
CA GLY A 12 -13.15 2.40 -28.02
C GLY A 12 -12.85 0.92 -27.90
N LEU A 13 -11.60 0.53 -28.09
CA LEU A 13 -11.19 -0.82 -27.75
C LEU A 13 -11.36 -1.02 -26.23
N VAL A 14 -12.42 -1.71 -25.87
CA VAL A 14 -12.46 -2.34 -24.55
C VAL A 14 -11.45 -3.48 -24.61
N GLU A 15 -10.22 -3.21 -24.24
CA GLU A 15 -9.27 -4.28 -24.05
C GLU A 15 -9.88 -5.31 -23.11
N THR A 16 -9.78 -6.55 -23.51
CA THR A 16 -10.19 -7.68 -22.68
C THR A 16 -9.44 -7.56 -21.36
N ILE A 17 -10.14 -7.17 -20.32
CA ILE A 17 -9.56 -7.14 -18.98
C ILE A 17 -9.22 -8.58 -18.67
N SER A 18 -7.95 -8.90 -18.67
CA SER A 18 -7.47 -10.24 -18.40
C SER A 18 -7.85 -10.57 -16.95
N GLN A 19 -8.74 -11.53 -16.81
CA GLN A 19 -9.11 -12.07 -15.52
C GLN A 19 -7.91 -12.84 -14.97
N GLY A 20 -7.34 -12.38 -13.89
CA GLY A 20 -6.42 -13.18 -13.08
C GLY A 20 -4.98 -12.74 -13.00
N GLY A 21 -4.62 -11.58 -13.48
CA GLY A 21 -3.29 -11.02 -13.24
C GLY A 21 -3.37 -9.52 -12.96
N ASN A 22 -2.62 -9.04 -11.99
CA ASN A 22 -2.43 -7.61 -11.75
C ASN A 22 -1.57 -6.99 -12.87
N ASN A 23 -2.01 -7.15 -14.12
CA ASN A 23 -1.33 -6.59 -15.28
C ASN A 23 -1.73 -5.12 -15.42
N LEU A 24 -1.20 -4.28 -14.55
CA LEU A 24 -1.33 -2.82 -14.68
C LEU A 24 -0.62 -2.36 -15.95
N LYS A 25 -1.28 -1.50 -16.70
CA LYS A 25 -0.71 -0.80 -17.85
C LYS A 25 -0.59 0.68 -17.53
N ALA A 26 0.31 1.36 -18.19
CA ALA A 26 0.41 2.82 -18.10
C ALA A 26 -0.94 3.45 -18.48
N GLY A 27 -1.48 4.30 -17.60
CA GLY A 27 -2.79 4.91 -17.75
C GLY A 27 -3.95 4.16 -17.10
N ASP A 28 -3.73 2.95 -16.55
CA ASP A 28 -4.75 2.29 -15.74
C ASP A 28 -5.02 3.09 -14.47
N THR A 29 -6.30 3.18 -14.10
CA THR A 29 -6.73 3.83 -12.86
C THR A 29 -7.69 2.93 -12.11
N GLY A 30 -7.72 3.05 -10.80
CA GLY A 30 -8.66 2.32 -9.96
C GLY A 30 -8.02 1.57 -8.80
N ILE A 31 -8.81 0.79 -8.08
CA ILE A 31 -8.34 0.01 -6.94
C ILE A 31 -7.66 -1.26 -7.44
N VAL A 32 -6.40 -1.46 -7.07
CA VAL A 32 -5.59 -2.61 -7.48
C VAL A 32 -5.37 -3.63 -6.36
N TYR A 33 -5.67 -3.25 -5.13
CA TYR A 33 -5.59 -4.12 -3.97
C TYR A 33 -6.65 -3.74 -2.94
N GLN A 34 -7.31 -4.73 -2.38
CA GLN A 34 -8.25 -4.55 -1.28
C GLN A 34 -8.15 -5.70 -0.28
N GLN A 35 -7.73 -5.39 0.94
CA GLN A 35 -7.85 -6.28 2.09
C GLN A 35 -9.22 -6.06 2.74
N TYR A 36 -9.96 -7.14 2.97
CA TYR A 36 -11.31 -7.10 3.56
C TYR A 36 -11.45 -7.95 4.82
N LYS A 37 -10.37 -8.59 5.25
CA LYS A 37 -10.34 -9.38 6.48
C LYS A 37 -9.01 -9.20 7.19
N ALA A 38 -9.07 -9.10 8.51
CA ALA A 38 -7.89 -8.97 9.35
C ALA A 38 -6.86 -10.07 9.08
N GLY A 39 -5.60 -9.67 9.11
CA GLY A 39 -4.45 -10.56 9.04
C GLY A 39 -3.85 -10.86 10.40
N THR A 40 -2.62 -11.33 10.38
CA THR A 40 -1.84 -11.54 11.60
C THR A 40 -1.40 -10.19 12.16
N ALA A 41 -1.67 -9.96 13.44
CA ALA A 41 -1.22 -8.75 14.12
C ALA A 41 0.31 -8.69 14.19
N LEU A 42 0.88 -7.51 13.93
CA LEU A 42 2.27 -7.20 14.22
C LEU A 42 2.41 -6.98 15.73
N ALA A 43 2.96 -7.96 16.44
CA ALA A 43 3.12 -7.94 17.88
C ALA A 43 4.45 -8.55 18.30
N ASN A 44 4.97 -8.10 19.46
CA ASN A 44 6.15 -8.66 20.10
C ASN A 44 7.37 -8.84 19.18
N SER A 45 7.56 -7.94 18.23
CA SER A 45 8.63 -8.04 17.22
C SER A 45 9.16 -6.67 16.85
N THR A 46 10.47 -6.60 16.66
CA THR A 46 11.15 -5.46 16.02
C THR A 46 11.45 -5.72 14.53
N THR A 47 11.00 -6.85 14.01
CA THR A 47 11.14 -7.17 12.59
C THR A 47 10.16 -6.33 11.77
N GLU A 48 10.65 -5.71 10.73
CA GLU A 48 9.81 -4.98 9.79
C GLU A 48 8.87 -5.94 9.04
N THR A 49 7.58 -5.69 9.11
CA THR A 49 6.54 -6.58 8.62
C THR A 49 5.56 -5.82 7.74
N SER A 50 5.09 -6.46 6.67
CA SER A 50 4.02 -5.91 5.81
C SER A 50 2.73 -5.71 6.61
N LEU A 51 2.05 -4.60 6.34
CA LEU A 51 0.72 -4.33 6.86
C LEU A 51 -0.38 -5.05 6.06
N PHE A 52 -0.06 -5.59 4.90
CA PHE A 52 -0.98 -6.33 4.04
C PHE A 52 -0.91 -7.84 4.33
N THR A 53 -1.31 -8.24 5.53
CA THR A 53 -1.24 -9.65 5.99
C THR A 53 -2.59 -10.35 6.01
N GLY A 54 -3.67 -9.63 5.73
CA GLY A 54 -5.04 -10.14 5.75
C GLY A 54 -5.47 -10.81 4.46
N THR A 55 -6.70 -11.32 4.45
CA THR A 55 -7.31 -11.81 3.22
C THR A 55 -7.64 -10.63 2.32
N SER A 56 -7.16 -10.68 1.10
CA SER A 56 -7.28 -9.60 0.13
C SER A 56 -7.79 -10.10 -1.20
N ILE A 57 -8.32 -9.20 -1.99
CA ILE A 57 -8.68 -9.38 -3.39
C ILE A 57 -7.95 -8.33 -4.22
N ALA A 58 -7.66 -8.65 -5.47
CA ALA A 58 -7.38 -7.65 -6.49
C ALA A 58 -8.70 -7.32 -7.17
N PRO A 59 -9.34 -6.18 -6.87
CA PRO A 59 -10.55 -5.80 -7.56
C PRO A 59 -10.24 -5.64 -9.05
N GLN A 60 -11.13 -6.14 -9.90
CA GLN A 60 -10.99 -5.89 -11.33
C GLN A 60 -11.24 -4.41 -11.60
N LEU A 61 -10.33 -3.79 -12.30
CA LEU A 61 -10.51 -2.47 -12.86
C LEU A 61 -11.72 -2.54 -13.83
N VAL A 62 -12.84 -1.98 -13.42
CA VAL A 62 -14.09 -1.83 -14.17
C VAL A 62 -15.03 -3.07 -14.22
N GLY A 63 -16.12 -2.98 -13.50
CA GLY A 63 -17.45 -3.48 -13.93
C GLY A 63 -17.78 -4.94 -13.71
N ASN A 64 -16.92 -5.79 -13.18
CA ASN A 64 -17.30 -7.16 -12.85
C ASN A 64 -17.51 -7.37 -11.33
N MET A 65 -18.75 -7.33 -10.92
CA MET A 65 -19.17 -7.51 -9.52
C MET A 65 -19.12 -8.98 -9.05
N ALA A 66 -18.68 -9.89 -9.87
CA ALA A 66 -18.65 -11.32 -9.57
C ALA A 66 -17.23 -11.88 -9.46
N GLN A 67 -16.39 -11.26 -8.63
CA GLN A 67 -15.10 -11.88 -8.34
C GLN A 67 -15.23 -12.87 -7.18
N ALA A 68 -14.92 -14.14 -7.46
CA ALA A 68 -14.76 -15.13 -6.41
C ALA A 68 -13.62 -14.69 -5.49
N ALA A 69 -13.88 -14.69 -4.17
CA ALA A 69 -12.85 -14.43 -3.18
C ALA A 69 -11.69 -15.42 -3.40
N VAL A 70 -10.51 -14.92 -3.72
CA VAL A 70 -9.31 -15.75 -3.77
C VAL A 70 -8.92 -16.01 -2.33
N ALA A 71 -9.00 -17.25 -1.90
CA ALA A 71 -8.84 -17.68 -0.51
C ALA A 71 -7.40 -17.60 0.02
N THR A 72 -6.45 -17.12 -0.76
CA THR A 72 -5.05 -16.99 -0.38
C THR A 72 -4.59 -15.56 -0.59
N SER A 73 -3.73 -15.08 0.30
CA SER A 73 -3.14 -13.74 0.22
C SER A 73 -2.77 -13.39 -1.21
N VAL A 74 -3.53 -12.47 -1.81
CA VAL A 74 -3.13 -11.91 -3.09
C VAL A 74 -1.79 -11.22 -2.88
N PRO A 75 -0.78 -11.51 -3.70
CA PRO A 75 0.49 -10.80 -3.61
C PRO A 75 0.24 -9.30 -3.66
N ILE A 76 1.00 -8.57 -2.88
CA ILE A 76 1.08 -7.12 -2.92
C ILE A 76 1.13 -6.66 -4.39
N PRO A 77 0.47 -5.55 -4.77
CA PRO A 77 0.32 -5.16 -6.16
C PRO A 77 1.64 -5.21 -6.91
N SER A 78 1.68 -5.99 -7.97
CA SER A 78 2.80 -6.00 -8.90
C SER A 78 2.72 -4.78 -9.80
N ILE A 79 3.78 -4.03 -9.86
CA ILE A 79 3.98 -2.89 -10.75
C ILE A 79 4.80 -3.39 -11.92
N PRO A 80 4.23 -3.54 -13.13
CA PRO A 80 4.99 -4.03 -14.27
C PRO A 80 6.05 -3.03 -14.72
N ALA A 81 7.05 -3.52 -15.44
CA ALA A 81 8.07 -2.68 -16.05
C ALA A 81 7.43 -1.62 -16.96
N GLY A 82 7.90 -0.37 -16.85
CA GLY A 82 7.39 0.75 -17.63
C GLY A 82 6.02 1.30 -17.21
N PHE A 83 5.41 0.77 -16.14
CA PHE A 83 4.16 1.31 -15.59
C PHE A 83 4.34 2.71 -15.01
N LEU A 84 5.47 2.97 -14.36
CA LEU A 84 5.77 4.23 -13.70
C LEU A 84 6.07 5.34 -14.71
N ALA A 85 5.04 5.85 -15.37
CA ALA A 85 5.10 7.01 -16.25
C ALA A 85 5.00 8.31 -15.43
N LEU A 86 5.37 9.44 -16.04
CA LEU A 86 5.25 10.75 -15.41
C LEU A 86 3.80 11.02 -15.03
N GLY A 87 3.57 11.35 -13.76
CA GLY A 87 2.24 11.60 -13.21
C GLY A 87 1.49 10.36 -12.75
N THR A 88 1.94 9.14 -13.08
CA THR A 88 1.36 7.93 -12.52
C THR A 88 1.57 7.91 -11.02
N GLY A 89 0.50 7.64 -10.27
CA GLY A 89 0.52 7.65 -8.83
C GLY A 89 -0.12 6.44 -8.19
N PHE A 90 0.20 6.27 -6.92
CA PHE A 90 -0.43 5.32 -6.02
C PHE A 90 -1.02 6.07 -4.85
N SER A 91 -2.20 5.63 -4.42
CA SER A 91 -2.76 6.05 -3.14
C SER A 91 -3.19 4.82 -2.35
N GLY A 92 -3.12 4.89 -1.04
CA GLY A 92 -3.59 3.80 -0.21
C GLY A 92 -4.08 4.26 1.14
N ASN A 93 -5.03 3.49 1.64
CA ASN A 93 -5.62 3.66 2.96
C ASN A 93 -5.60 2.32 3.68
N ILE A 94 -5.08 2.31 4.90
CA ILE A 94 -5.07 1.15 5.77
C ILE A 94 -5.76 1.54 7.07
N TYR A 95 -6.76 0.76 7.45
CA TYR A 95 -7.51 0.92 8.70
C TYR A 95 -7.26 -0.29 9.58
N GLY A 96 -7.06 -0.04 10.85
CA GLY A 96 -6.77 -1.09 11.79
C GLY A 96 -6.89 -0.64 13.23
N THR A 97 -6.30 -1.41 14.11
CA THR A 97 -6.21 -1.12 15.54
C THR A 97 -4.76 -1.12 16.00
N ILE A 98 -4.49 -0.33 17.02
CA ILE A 98 -3.20 -0.23 17.67
C ILE A 98 -3.36 -0.27 19.18
N ALA A 99 -2.43 -0.93 19.86
CA ALA A 99 -2.29 -0.86 21.31
C ALA A 99 -0.80 -0.83 21.66
N SER A 100 -0.45 -0.15 22.72
CA SER A 100 0.91 -0.16 23.25
C SER A 100 0.93 0.14 24.74
N THR A 101 2.02 -0.27 25.39
CA THR A 101 2.33 0.18 26.77
C THR A 101 3.53 1.12 26.74
N GLY A 102 3.43 2.19 27.54
CA GLY A 102 4.44 3.25 27.52
C GLY A 102 4.42 4.05 26.22
N THR A 103 5.58 4.46 25.76
CA THR A 103 5.78 5.30 24.58
C THR A 103 6.77 4.65 23.60
N PRO A 104 6.46 3.46 23.04
CA PRO A 104 7.35 2.81 22.09
C PRO A 104 7.49 3.64 20.83
N THR A 105 8.52 3.41 20.03
CA THR A 105 8.59 3.98 18.68
C THR A 105 7.89 3.08 17.68
N LEU A 106 7.21 3.70 16.72
CA LEU A 106 6.65 3.06 15.53
C LEU A 106 7.23 3.74 14.30
N ARG A 107 7.62 2.94 13.32
CA ARG A 107 8.00 3.40 11.99
C ARG A 107 7.11 2.73 10.96
N VAL A 108 6.58 3.51 10.03
CA VAL A 108 5.81 3.01 8.89
C VAL A 108 6.43 3.52 7.61
N ARG A 109 6.66 2.63 6.64
CA ARG A 109 7.26 2.95 5.34
C ARG A 109 6.42 2.44 4.19
N VAL A 110 6.39 3.21 3.10
CA VAL A 110 5.92 2.77 1.79
C VAL A 110 7.15 2.47 0.95
N VAL A 111 7.24 1.26 0.42
CA VAL A 111 8.45 0.77 -0.25
C VAL A 111 8.14 0.09 -1.58
N LEU A 112 9.13 0.10 -2.48
CA LEU A 112 9.16 -0.78 -3.64
C LEU A 112 10.11 -1.95 -3.37
N LYS A 113 9.66 -3.14 -3.70
CA LYS A 113 10.44 -4.38 -3.62
C LYS A 113 10.68 -4.94 -5.03
N ASN A 114 11.84 -5.54 -5.25
CA ASN A 114 12.13 -6.28 -6.47
C ASN A 114 11.46 -7.67 -6.46
N SER A 115 11.64 -8.45 -7.52
CA SER A 115 11.09 -9.81 -7.65
C SER A 115 11.59 -10.80 -6.60
N ALA A 116 12.72 -10.53 -5.95
CA ALA A 116 13.23 -11.32 -4.83
C ALA A 116 12.62 -10.92 -3.47
N GLY A 117 11.72 -9.93 -3.44
CA GLY A 117 11.13 -9.40 -2.21
C GLY A 117 12.05 -8.44 -1.43
N THR A 118 13.19 -8.07 -1.99
CA THR A 118 14.13 -7.14 -1.37
C THR A 118 13.65 -5.71 -1.57
N ILE A 119 13.68 -4.90 -0.51
CA ILE A 119 13.38 -3.46 -0.58
C ILE A 119 14.48 -2.78 -1.40
N VAL A 120 14.10 -2.12 -2.48
CA VAL A 120 15.03 -1.37 -3.33
C VAL A 120 14.83 0.13 -3.21
N TYR A 121 13.62 0.58 -2.94
CA TYR A 121 13.31 2.01 -2.77
C TYR A 121 12.33 2.24 -1.63
N THR A 122 12.53 3.33 -0.90
CA THR A 122 11.58 3.85 0.09
C THR A 122 10.92 5.09 -0.50
N LEU A 123 9.60 5.02 -0.68
CA LEU A 123 8.80 6.11 -1.27
C LEU A 123 8.35 7.12 -0.22
N ALA A 124 8.02 6.65 0.96
CA ALA A 124 7.68 7.49 2.11
C ALA A 124 8.05 6.77 3.41
N ASP A 125 8.45 7.54 4.43
CA ASP A 125 8.95 7.02 5.70
C ASP A 125 8.53 7.95 6.84
N SER A 126 7.73 7.45 7.78
CA SER A 126 7.34 8.20 8.97
C SER A 126 8.50 8.46 9.92
N THR A 127 9.66 7.85 9.68
CA THR A 127 10.77 7.69 10.64
C THR A 127 10.33 6.97 11.92
N ALA A 128 11.29 6.55 12.74
CA ALA A 128 10.98 5.95 14.04
C ALA A 128 10.51 7.04 14.99
N THR A 129 9.20 7.15 15.17
CA THR A 129 8.58 8.21 15.98
C THR A 129 8.04 7.61 17.28
N SER A 130 8.35 8.23 18.41
CA SER A 130 7.78 7.86 19.72
C SER A 130 6.29 8.13 19.72
N LEU A 131 5.50 7.11 20.05
CA LEU A 131 4.07 7.25 20.21
C LEU A 131 3.74 7.96 21.53
N SER A 132 2.66 8.72 21.55
CA SER A 132 2.02 9.09 22.82
C SER A 132 1.44 7.84 23.48
N ALA A 133 1.34 7.85 24.80
CA ALA A 133 0.74 6.73 25.54
C ALA A 133 -0.67 6.42 24.99
N ILE A 134 -0.93 5.13 24.75
CA ILE A 134 -2.22 4.64 24.22
C ILE A 134 -2.95 3.93 25.36
N THR A 135 -4.20 4.32 25.61
CA THR A 135 -5.05 3.67 26.61
C THR A 135 -5.98 2.67 25.93
N GLY A 136 -5.73 1.40 26.17
CA GLY A 136 -6.49 0.30 25.56
C GLY A 136 -6.11 0.05 24.10
N THR A 137 -7.06 -0.44 23.34
CA THR A 137 -6.93 -0.64 21.88
C THR A 137 -7.68 0.48 21.18
N THR A 138 -7.01 1.18 20.29
CA THR A 138 -7.54 2.34 19.58
C THR A 138 -7.44 2.19 18.07
N GLU A 139 -8.00 3.14 17.32
CA GLU A 139 -7.94 3.16 15.87
C GLU A 139 -6.50 3.45 15.38
N LEU A 140 -6.17 2.83 14.25
CA LEU A 140 -5.02 3.16 13.42
C LEU A 140 -5.49 3.44 12.00
N VAL A 141 -5.02 4.54 11.41
CA VAL A 141 -5.20 4.86 10.00
C VAL A 141 -3.86 5.21 9.39
N VAL A 142 -3.50 4.54 8.31
CA VAL A 142 -2.34 4.89 7.49
C VAL A 142 -2.82 5.32 6.12
N ASN A 143 -2.51 6.55 5.75
CA ASN A 143 -2.78 7.09 4.41
C ASN A 143 -1.44 7.38 3.73
N PHE A 144 -1.33 7.02 2.47
CA PHE A 144 -0.16 7.35 1.67
C PHE A 144 -0.53 7.73 0.24
N ASP A 145 0.33 8.54 -0.36
CA ASP A 145 0.31 8.89 -1.77
C ASP A 145 1.73 8.87 -2.29
N ALA A 146 1.90 8.45 -3.54
CA ALA A 146 3.19 8.45 -4.20
C ALA A 146 2.99 8.73 -5.70
N VAL A 147 3.75 9.66 -6.27
CA VAL A 147 3.62 10.09 -7.67
C VAL A 147 4.97 10.07 -8.36
N CYS A 148 5.03 9.47 -9.53
CA CYS A 148 6.21 9.50 -10.39
C CYS A 148 6.43 10.92 -10.93
N SER A 149 7.54 11.54 -10.55
CA SER A 149 7.91 12.91 -10.91
C SER A 149 9.01 12.98 -11.97
N ALA A 150 9.72 11.88 -12.20
CA ALA A 150 10.69 11.71 -13.29
C ALA A 150 10.79 10.23 -13.67
N THR A 151 11.01 9.95 -14.95
CA THR A 151 11.08 8.59 -15.50
C THR A 151 12.50 8.21 -15.95
N GLY A 152 12.71 6.91 -16.25
CA GLY A 152 13.97 6.34 -16.70
C GLY A 152 14.76 5.66 -15.58
N VAL A 153 15.98 5.26 -15.86
CA VAL A 153 16.87 4.55 -14.92
C VAL A 153 17.26 5.39 -13.70
N SER A 154 17.14 6.71 -13.79
CA SER A 154 17.35 7.68 -12.72
C SER A 154 16.09 8.50 -12.44
N GLY A 155 14.93 7.90 -12.58
CA GLY A 155 13.64 8.52 -12.28
C GLY A 155 13.46 8.87 -10.80
N ALA A 156 12.34 9.49 -10.45
CA ALA A 156 12.05 9.88 -9.07
C ALA A 156 10.55 9.75 -8.75
N ILE A 157 10.26 9.43 -7.50
CA ILE A 157 8.91 9.37 -6.96
C ILE A 157 8.83 10.29 -5.73
N ILE A 158 7.82 11.13 -5.68
CA ILE A 158 7.48 11.92 -4.50
C ILE A 158 6.44 11.15 -3.73
N GLY A 159 6.73 10.84 -2.46
CA GLY A 159 5.85 10.09 -1.59
C GLY A 159 5.45 10.88 -0.35
N ARG A 160 4.24 10.61 0.13
CA ARG A 160 3.71 11.15 1.38
C ARG A 160 3.12 10.02 2.20
N ILE A 161 3.30 10.08 3.52
CA ILE A 161 2.62 9.19 4.46
C ILE A 161 2.04 10.01 5.61
N ALA A 162 0.88 9.60 6.09
CA ALA A 162 0.28 10.08 7.33
C ALA A 162 -0.21 8.88 8.13
N VAL A 163 0.28 8.76 9.36
CA VAL A 163 -0.15 7.72 10.32
C VAL A 163 -0.94 8.41 11.41
N THR A 164 -2.21 8.13 11.49
CA THR A 164 -3.11 8.62 12.54
C THR A 164 -3.42 7.49 13.50
N TYR A 165 -3.28 7.71 14.78
CA TYR A 165 -3.62 6.74 15.80
C TYR A 165 -4.33 7.39 16.98
N GLY A 166 -5.26 6.66 17.57
CA GLY A 166 -5.92 7.07 18.79
C GLY A 166 -5.00 6.93 20.01
N THR A 167 -4.98 7.94 20.87
CA THR A 167 -4.36 7.83 22.19
C THR A 167 -5.38 7.43 23.26
N THR A 168 -6.64 7.79 23.01
CA THR A 168 -7.83 7.39 23.77
C THR A 168 -8.99 7.15 22.80
N ALA A 169 -10.15 6.81 23.28
CA ALA A 169 -11.35 6.66 22.44
C ALA A 169 -11.75 7.93 21.67
N THR A 170 -11.27 9.11 22.10
CA THR A 170 -11.69 10.40 21.54
C THR A 170 -10.54 11.31 21.11
N ALA A 171 -9.29 10.91 21.30
CA ALA A 171 -8.13 11.74 20.99
C ALA A 171 -7.20 11.03 20.01
N ASN A 172 -6.84 11.71 18.92
CA ASN A 172 -5.96 11.20 17.87
C ASN A 172 -4.67 12.01 17.77
N THR A 173 -3.59 11.34 17.42
CA THR A 173 -2.30 11.93 17.08
C THR A 173 -1.91 11.55 15.65
N VAL A 174 -1.25 12.46 14.93
CA VAL A 174 -0.88 12.26 13.54
C VAL A 174 0.62 12.42 13.34
N ILE A 175 1.24 11.42 12.72
CA ILE A 175 2.62 11.47 12.23
C ILE A 175 2.55 11.70 10.72
N LYS A 176 3.24 12.70 10.20
CA LYS A 176 3.26 13.03 8.77
C LYS A 176 4.69 13.12 8.25
N ALA A 177 4.91 12.60 7.07
CA ALA A 177 6.17 12.74 6.36
C ALA A 177 5.94 12.88 4.85
N VAL A 178 6.79 13.68 4.22
CA VAL A 178 6.89 13.82 2.76
C VAL A 178 8.35 13.58 2.40
N ALA A 179 8.58 12.77 1.39
CA ALA A 179 9.93 12.50 0.90
C ALA A 179 9.93 12.42 -0.63
N THR A 180 11.07 12.75 -1.22
CA THR A 180 11.37 12.38 -2.60
C THR A 180 12.29 11.17 -2.52
N SER A 181 11.96 10.10 -3.23
CA SER A 181 12.84 8.94 -3.34
C SER A 181 14.18 9.36 -3.94
N GLY A 182 15.21 8.61 -3.62
CA GLY A 182 16.41 8.61 -4.45
C GLY A 182 16.11 8.19 -5.89
N ALA A 183 17.14 8.07 -6.73
CA ALA A 183 16.94 7.62 -8.10
C ALA A 183 16.22 6.27 -8.13
N VAL A 184 15.03 6.23 -8.78
CA VAL A 184 14.19 5.04 -8.97
C VAL A 184 14.26 4.64 -10.44
N ASP A 185 14.68 3.42 -10.73
CA ASP A 185 14.61 2.92 -12.11
C ASP A 185 13.16 2.57 -12.47
N THR A 186 12.46 3.50 -13.10
CA THR A 186 11.05 3.32 -13.49
C THR A 186 10.83 2.36 -14.65
N THR A 187 11.91 1.84 -15.26
CA THR A 187 11.84 0.85 -16.34
C THR A 187 11.69 -0.58 -15.83
N GLN A 188 11.89 -0.82 -14.54
CA GLN A 188 11.85 -2.14 -13.92
C GLN A 188 10.46 -2.46 -13.33
N ALA A 189 10.25 -3.76 -13.08
CA ALA A 189 9.07 -4.24 -12.38
C ALA A 189 9.31 -4.25 -10.85
N TYR A 190 8.28 -3.91 -10.09
CA TYR A 190 8.31 -3.87 -8.63
C TYR A 190 7.03 -4.45 -8.00
N SER A 191 7.05 -4.59 -6.70
CA SER A 191 5.85 -4.68 -5.88
C SER A 191 5.83 -3.54 -4.87
N LEU A 192 4.62 -2.97 -4.63
CA LEU A 192 4.41 -1.91 -3.65
C LEU A 192 4.01 -2.53 -2.31
N ASP A 193 4.69 -2.17 -1.22
CA ASP A 193 4.37 -2.65 0.11
C ASP A 193 4.34 -1.51 1.13
N VAL A 194 3.57 -1.69 2.19
CA VAL A 194 3.57 -0.81 3.36
C VAL A 194 4.03 -1.63 4.56
N LEU A 195 5.12 -1.21 5.15
CA LEU A 195 5.80 -1.93 6.23
C LEU A 195 5.70 -1.17 7.54
N ALA A 196 5.59 -1.88 8.64
CA ALA A 196 5.67 -1.31 9.98
C ALA A 196 6.71 -2.03 10.84
N THR A 197 7.32 -1.28 11.76
CA THR A 197 8.33 -1.77 12.70
C THR A 197 8.14 -1.14 14.06
N TRP A 198 8.07 -1.96 15.10
CA TRP A 198 8.17 -1.48 16.47
C TRP A 198 9.64 -1.30 16.87
N GLY A 199 9.97 -0.22 17.58
CA GLY A 199 11.32 -0.02 18.11
C GLY A 199 11.63 -0.90 19.32
N THR A 200 10.62 -1.48 19.94
CA THR A 200 10.77 -2.39 21.10
C THR A 200 9.81 -3.57 20.94
N ALA A 201 10.34 -4.78 21.08
CA ALA A 201 9.52 -5.99 21.14
C ALA A 201 8.78 -6.04 22.49
N SER A 202 7.45 -6.06 22.43
CA SER A 202 6.58 -6.23 23.60
C SER A 202 5.26 -6.84 23.14
N ALA A 203 4.76 -7.82 23.89
CA ALA A 203 3.48 -8.43 23.64
C ALA A 203 2.31 -7.44 23.75
N SER A 204 2.51 -6.32 24.44
CA SER A 204 1.53 -5.24 24.56
C SER A 204 1.58 -4.24 23.40
N ASN A 205 2.63 -4.27 22.58
CA ASN A 205 2.71 -3.46 21.37
C ASN A 205 2.10 -4.26 20.23
N THR A 206 0.89 -3.93 19.84
CA THR A 206 0.16 -4.63 18.78
C THR A 206 -0.34 -3.66 17.72
N LEU A 207 -0.27 -4.07 16.48
CA LEU A 207 -0.86 -3.37 15.34
C LEU A 207 -1.56 -4.43 14.49
N ASN A 208 -2.85 -4.25 14.24
CA ASN A 208 -3.64 -5.17 13.44
C ASN A 208 -4.36 -4.41 12.34
N THR A 209 -4.11 -4.77 11.09
CA THR A 209 -4.80 -4.21 9.93
C THR A 209 -6.07 -4.98 9.64
N LEU A 210 -7.17 -4.26 9.52
CA LEU A 210 -8.50 -4.83 9.27
C LEU A 210 -8.91 -4.66 7.81
N ILE A 211 -8.70 -3.47 7.28
CA ILE A 211 -9.06 -3.08 5.91
C ILE A 211 -7.87 -2.36 5.30
N GLY A 212 -7.58 -2.63 4.05
CA GLY A 212 -6.54 -1.93 3.31
C GLY A 212 -6.90 -1.82 1.84
N THR A 213 -6.68 -0.66 1.25
CA THR A 213 -6.89 -0.42 -0.19
C THR A 213 -5.67 0.24 -0.79
N ILE A 214 -5.34 -0.15 -2.02
CA ILE A 214 -4.37 0.56 -2.86
C ILE A 214 -5.05 0.85 -4.19
N GLY A 215 -4.99 2.09 -4.60
CA GLY A 215 -5.41 2.57 -5.91
C GLY A 215 -4.24 3.09 -6.74
N VAL A 216 -4.45 3.13 -8.05
CA VAL A 216 -3.58 3.80 -9.02
C VAL A 216 -4.35 4.91 -9.73
N TYR A 217 -3.66 5.98 -10.15
CA TYR A 217 -4.24 7.13 -10.85
C TYR A 217 -3.22 7.81 -11.77
#